data_0d274104ed984cba1aae2fec0c139270
#
_entry.id   0d274104ed984cba1aae2fec0c139270
#
_cell.length_a   1.000
_cell.length_b   1.000
_cell.length_c   1.000
_cell.angle_alpha   90.00
_cell.angle_beta   90.00
_cell.angle_gamma   90.00
#
_symmetry.space_group_name_H-M   'P 1'
#
loop_
_entity.id
_entity.type
_entity.pdbx_description
1 polymer ?
#
loop_
_entity_poly.entity_id
_entity_poly.type
_entity_poly.pdbx_seq_one_letter_code
_entity_poly.pdbx_strand_id
1 'polypeptide(L)'
;MARKLVTKLSNRPCFTLTEKDTLKTASEKLQKHNVGIMPVLNEGDKSVIGIISERDLARYICKGEFKSNLLVGKIMTKNIISCDLNTSVTQLMEIISSHKIRHVLIVEDKKLLGIVSIGDVVNHIID
;
A
#
# COMPACT_ATOMS: atom_id res chain seq x y z
N MET A 1 1.70 17.88 17.04
CA MET A 1 1.71 18.49 15.72
C MET A 1 2.08 17.50 14.63
N ALA A 2 3.24 16.85 14.76
CA ALA A 2 3.70 15.87 13.77
C ALA A 2 2.73 14.70 13.56
N ARG A 3 2.07 14.23 14.63
CA ARG A 3 1.10 13.15 14.56
C ARG A 3 -0.05 13.45 13.60
N LYS A 4 -0.56 14.69 13.69
CA LYS A 4 -1.69 15.11 12.87
C LYS A 4 -1.32 15.27 11.41
N LEU A 5 -0.05 15.54 11.13
CA LEU A 5 0.41 15.71 9.76
C LEU A 5 0.32 14.41 8.96
N VAL A 6 0.74 13.30 9.57
CA VAL A 6 0.65 12.00 8.90
C VAL A 6 -0.79 11.68 8.54
N THR A 7 -1.72 11.89 9.48
CA THR A 7 -3.14 11.66 9.24
C THR A 7 -3.68 12.56 8.14
N LYS A 8 -3.27 13.84 8.13
CA LYS A 8 -3.72 14.80 7.12
C LYS A 8 -3.18 14.48 5.74
N LEU A 9 -1.96 13.95 5.66
CA LEU A 9 -1.36 13.61 4.38
C LEU A 9 -2.14 12.50 3.68
N SER A 10 -2.81 11.66 4.43
CA SER A 10 -3.51 10.50 3.88
C SER A 10 -5.03 10.65 4.04
N ASN A 11 -5.61 11.62 3.35
CA ASN A 11 -7.06 11.83 3.38
C ASN A 11 -7.77 11.26 2.15
N ARG A 12 -7.06 10.49 1.32
CA ARG A 12 -7.63 9.87 0.14
C ARG A 12 -8.33 8.56 0.49
N PRO A 13 -9.34 8.14 -0.30
CA PRO A 13 -9.89 6.80 -0.15
C PRO A 13 -8.80 5.75 -0.30
N CYS A 14 -8.82 4.74 0.55
CA CYS A 14 -7.86 3.65 0.47
C CYS A 14 -8.55 2.41 -0.07
N PHE A 15 -8.15 1.99 -1.28
CA PHE A 15 -8.70 0.82 -1.92
C PHE A 15 -7.88 -0.40 -1.53
N THR A 16 -8.56 -1.51 -1.28
CA THR A 16 -7.92 -2.73 -0.77
C THR A 16 -8.34 -3.96 -1.55
N LEU A 17 -7.56 -5.02 -1.37
CA LEU A 17 -7.84 -6.35 -1.90
C LEU A 17 -7.91 -7.32 -0.73
N THR A 18 -8.42 -8.52 -0.98
CA THR A 18 -8.28 -9.62 -0.03
C THR A 18 -7.34 -10.67 -0.63
N GLU A 19 -6.84 -11.59 0.23
CA GLU A 19 -5.96 -12.65 -0.22
C GLU A 19 -6.62 -13.60 -1.22
N LYS A 20 -7.95 -13.59 -1.28
CA LYS A 20 -8.72 -14.44 -2.19
C LYS A 20 -9.04 -13.79 -3.53
N ASP A 21 -8.73 -12.51 -3.68
CA ASP A 21 -8.87 -11.85 -4.98
C ASP A 21 -7.87 -12.44 -5.97
N THR A 22 -8.24 -12.46 -7.25
CA THR A 22 -7.36 -12.95 -8.31
C THR A 22 -6.46 -11.84 -8.82
N LEU A 23 -5.39 -12.20 -9.53
CA LEU A 23 -4.51 -11.22 -10.16
C LEU A 23 -5.27 -10.39 -11.20
N LYS A 24 -6.25 -10.99 -11.87
CA LYS A 24 -7.09 -10.24 -12.81
C LYS A 24 -7.84 -9.13 -12.07
N THR A 25 -8.48 -9.47 -10.95
CA THR A 25 -9.20 -8.49 -10.14
C THR A 25 -8.26 -7.41 -9.63
N ALA A 26 -7.07 -7.79 -9.17
CA ALA A 26 -6.07 -6.84 -8.69
C ALA A 26 -5.68 -5.86 -9.79
N SER A 27 -5.39 -6.38 -10.99
CA SER A 27 -5.02 -5.56 -12.16
C SER A 27 -6.12 -4.57 -12.51
N GLU A 28 -7.36 -5.05 -12.53
CA GLU A 28 -8.51 -4.22 -12.85
C GLU A 28 -8.71 -3.10 -11.83
N LYS A 29 -8.57 -3.42 -10.55
CA LYS A 29 -8.74 -2.42 -9.48
C LYS A 29 -7.62 -1.38 -9.50
N LEU A 30 -6.38 -1.80 -9.70
CA LEU A 30 -5.26 -0.87 -9.79
C LEU A 30 -5.48 0.13 -10.92
N GLN A 31 -5.92 -0.36 -12.07
CA GLN A 31 -6.18 0.49 -13.22
C GLN A 31 -7.40 1.38 -13.00
N LYS A 32 -8.49 0.82 -12.50
CA LYS A 32 -9.74 1.55 -12.28
C LYS A 32 -9.54 2.74 -11.35
N HIS A 33 -8.80 2.54 -10.26
CA HIS A 33 -8.58 3.58 -9.27
C HIS A 33 -7.32 4.39 -9.53
N ASN A 34 -6.58 4.06 -10.58
CA ASN A 34 -5.36 4.75 -10.99
C ASN A 34 -4.35 4.84 -9.84
N VAL A 35 -4.12 3.71 -9.17
CA VAL A 35 -3.14 3.59 -8.09
C VAL A 35 -2.10 2.54 -8.45
N GLY A 36 -0.87 2.72 -7.96
CA GLY A 36 0.23 1.82 -8.27
C GLY A 36 0.41 0.71 -7.26
N ILE A 37 -0.27 0.80 -6.13
CA ILE A 37 -0.12 -0.16 -5.03
C ILE A 37 -1.44 -0.27 -4.29
N MET A 38 -1.71 -1.46 -3.77
CA MET A 38 -2.94 -1.69 -3.02
C MET A 38 -2.68 -2.65 -1.86
N PRO A 39 -3.11 -2.26 -0.64
CA PRO A 39 -2.99 -3.16 0.50
C PRO A 39 -3.88 -4.38 0.37
N VAL A 40 -3.43 -5.50 0.92
CA VAL A 40 -4.19 -6.75 0.97
C VAL A 40 -4.60 -7.00 2.41
N LEU A 41 -5.89 -7.19 2.62
CA LEU A 41 -6.45 -7.47 3.93
C LEU A 41 -6.87 -8.92 4.05
N ASN A 42 -6.74 -9.47 5.26
CA ASN A 42 -7.30 -10.77 5.54
C ASN A 42 -8.83 -10.69 5.44
N GLU A 43 -9.43 -11.59 4.68
CA GLU A 43 -10.87 -11.57 4.46
C GLU A 43 -11.65 -11.72 5.78
N GLY A 44 -11.12 -12.48 6.72
CA GLY A 44 -11.79 -12.73 7.99
C GLY A 44 -11.75 -11.55 8.94
N ASP A 45 -10.54 -11.22 9.44
CA ASP A 45 -10.41 -10.19 10.50
C ASP A 45 -10.06 -8.81 9.96
N LYS A 46 -9.88 -8.67 8.66
CA LYS A 46 -9.56 -7.40 8.00
C LYS A 46 -8.21 -6.81 8.37
N SER A 47 -7.32 -7.61 8.96
CA SER A 47 -5.95 -7.15 9.23
C SER A 47 -5.16 -7.02 7.94
N VAL A 48 -4.15 -6.13 7.92
CA VAL A 48 -3.27 -5.98 6.77
C VAL A 48 -2.30 -7.16 6.75
N ILE A 49 -2.26 -7.88 5.63
CA ILE A 49 -1.42 -9.08 5.51
C ILE A 49 -0.41 -8.99 4.36
N GLY A 50 -0.53 -7.97 3.51
CA GLY A 50 0.40 -7.82 2.39
C GLY A 50 0.09 -6.62 1.54
N ILE A 51 0.85 -6.47 0.46
CA ILE A 51 0.62 -5.45 -0.56
C ILE A 51 0.84 -6.05 -1.94
N ILE A 52 0.16 -5.45 -2.93
CA ILE A 52 0.34 -5.77 -4.35
C ILE A 52 0.59 -4.47 -5.07
N SER A 53 1.57 -4.46 -5.98
CA SER A 53 1.88 -3.29 -6.79
C SER A 53 1.85 -3.62 -8.28
N GLU A 54 1.73 -2.57 -9.10
CA GLU A 54 1.84 -2.72 -10.55
C GLU A 54 3.17 -3.37 -10.93
N ARG A 55 4.23 -3.04 -10.21
CA ARG A 55 5.56 -3.60 -10.45
C ARG A 55 5.57 -5.11 -10.19
N ASP A 56 4.86 -5.57 -9.17
CA ASP A 56 4.76 -7.00 -8.88
C ASP A 56 4.09 -7.73 -10.05
N LEU A 57 3.01 -7.19 -10.57
CA LEU A 57 2.30 -7.79 -11.70
C LEU A 57 3.18 -7.82 -12.94
N ALA A 58 3.88 -6.73 -13.23
CA ALA A 58 4.78 -6.65 -14.36
C ALA A 58 5.91 -7.69 -14.24
N ARG A 59 6.42 -7.90 -13.03
CA ARG A 59 7.47 -8.89 -12.79
C ARG A 59 6.98 -10.30 -13.13
N TYR A 60 5.76 -10.65 -12.72
CA TYR A 60 5.19 -11.95 -13.02
C TYR A 60 4.93 -12.13 -14.52
N ILE A 61 4.50 -11.07 -15.20
CA ILE A 61 4.31 -11.10 -16.65
C ILE A 61 5.66 -11.36 -17.35
N CYS A 62 6.70 -10.63 -16.95
CA CYS A 62 8.03 -10.77 -17.55
C CYS A 62 8.60 -12.16 -17.37
N LYS A 63 8.31 -12.82 -16.25
CA LYS A 63 8.79 -14.17 -15.99
C LYS A 63 7.93 -15.25 -16.64
N GLY A 64 6.83 -14.86 -17.28
CA GLY A 64 5.87 -15.81 -17.85
C GLY A 64 5.08 -16.56 -16.79
N GLU A 65 5.02 -16.03 -15.57
CA GLU A 65 4.35 -16.68 -14.45
C GLU A 65 2.97 -16.10 -14.14
N PHE A 66 2.57 -15.07 -14.87
CA PHE A 66 1.27 -14.44 -14.66
C PHE A 66 0.14 -15.37 -15.11
N LYS A 67 -0.81 -15.60 -14.20
CA LYS A 67 -2.04 -16.31 -14.49
C LYS A 67 -3.17 -15.49 -13.91
N SER A 68 -4.18 -15.19 -14.72
CA SER A 68 -5.28 -14.31 -14.30
C SER A 68 -6.03 -14.83 -13.08
N ASN A 69 -6.11 -16.15 -12.91
CA ASN A 69 -6.82 -16.77 -11.79
C ASN A 69 -5.92 -17.07 -10.58
N LEU A 70 -4.64 -16.71 -10.63
CA LEU A 70 -3.75 -16.85 -9.48
C LEU A 70 -4.20 -15.91 -8.38
N LEU A 71 -4.21 -16.38 -7.13
CA LEU A 71 -4.69 -15.58 -6.02
C LEU A 71 -3.63 -14.58 -5.53
N VAL A 72 -4.11 -13.40 -5.18
CA VAL A 72 -3.27 -12.32 -4.62
C VAL A 72 -2.46 -12.81 -3.43
N GLY A 73 -3.06 -13.62 -2.56
CA GLY A 73 -2.38 -14.13 -1.37
C GLY A 73 -1.15 -14.98 -1.67
N LYS A 74 -1.05 -15.52 -2.88
CA LYS A 74 0.10 -16.35 -3.27
C LYS A 74 1.31 -15.53 -3.68
N ILE A 75 1.08 -14.29 -4.15
CA ILE A 75 2.16 -13.48 -4.71
C ILE A 75 2.40 -12.16 -3.99
N MET A 76 1.50 -11.76 -3.10
CA MET A 76 1.62 -10.48 -2.40
C MET A 76 2.95 -10.40 -1.63
N THR A 77 3.45 -9.18 -1.48
CA THR A 77 4.60 -8.91 -0.63
C THR A 77 4.11 -8.88 0.81
N LYS A 78 4.65 -9.76 1.65
CA LYS A 78 4.24 -9.91 3.06
C LYS A 78 5.03 -9.01 4.00
N ASN A 79 6.22 -8.58 3.60
CA ASN A 79 7.06 -7.71 4.42
C ASN A 79 6.58 -6.27 4.27
N ILE A 80 5.62 -5.90 5.08
CA ILE A 80 4.94 -4.61 4.99
C ILE A 80 5.73 -3.54 5.73
N ILE A 81 5.99 -2.42 5.06
CA ILE A 81 6.59 -1.24 5.68
C ILE A 81 5.44 -0.31 6.06
N SER A 82 5.31 -0.02 7.34
CA SER A 82 4.20 0.78 7.83
C SER A 82 4.65 1.80 8.86
N CYS A 83 3.77 2.75 9.13
CA CYS A 83 3.92 3.71 10.22
C CYS A 83 2.60 3.74 10.99
N ASP A 84 2.55 4.53 12.06
CA ASP A 84 1.34 4.66 12.86
C ASP A 84 0.94 6.13 12.99
N LEU A 85 -0.09 6.40 13.76
CA LEU A 85 -0.60 7.77 13.96
C LEU A 85 0.37 8.67 14.70
N ASN A 86 1.37 8.09 15.38
CA ASN A 86 2.37 8.86 16.13
C ASN A 86 3.61 9.18 15.30
N THR A 87 3.70 8.65 14.09
CA THR A 87 4.85 8.87 13.21
C THR A 87 4.87 10.33 12.74
N SER A 88 6.00 10.99 12.91
CA SER A 88 6.18 12.35 12.41
C SER A 88 6.50 12.34 10.92
N VAL A 89 6.34 13.50 10.28
CA VAL A 89 6.72 13.64 8.86
C VAL A 89 8.20 13.34 8.67
N THR A 90 9.05 13.80 9.60
CA THR A 90 10.49 13.51 9.53
C THR A 90 10.75 12.00 9.59
N GLN A 91 10.11 11.30 10.52
CA GLN A 91 10.26 9.85 10.63
C GLN A 91 9.74 9.15 9.37
N LEU A 92 8.63 9.63 8.82
CA LEU A 92 8.08 9.08 7.58
C LEU A 92 9.07 9.22 6.44
N MET A 93 9.72 10.37 6.31
CA MET A 93 10.72 10.60 5.27
C MET A 93 11.92 9.67 5.44
N GLU A 94 12.33 9.40 6.68
CA GLU A 94 13.40 8.45 6.96
C GLU A 94 13.03 7.04 6.53
N ILE A 95 11.79 6.63 6.80
CA ILE A 95 11.28 5.32 6.38
C ILE A 95 11.32 5.20 4.85
N ILE A 96 10.80 6.21 4.16
CA ILE A 96 10.76 6.24 2.70
C ILE A 96 12.18 6.16 2.13
N SER A 97 13.10 6.95 2.69
CA SER A 97 14.47 7.01 2.20
C SER A 97 15.24 5.72 2.47
N SER A 98 15.14 5.18 3.69
CA SER A 98 15.91 3.99 4.06
C SER A 98 15.44 2.72 3.36
N HIS A 99 14.15 2.62 3.07
CA HIS A 99 13.58 1.45 2.39
C HIS A 99 13.45 1.65 0.88
N LYS A 100 13.76 2.85 0.39
CA LYS A 100 13.67 3.20 -1.06
C LYS A 100 12.29 2.88 -1.62
N ILE A 101 11.26 3.28 -0.89
CA ILE A 101 9.87 3.06 -1.27
C ILE A 101 9.17 4.39 -1.48
N ARG A 102 7.98 4.36 -2.08
CA ARG A 102 7.19 5.56 -2.37
C ARG A 102 5.92 5.64 -1.56
N HIS A 103 5.49 4.55 -0.96
CA HIS A 103 4.26 4.46 -0.21
C HIS A 103 4.52 3.78 1.12
N VAL A 104 3.86 4.29 2.16
CA VAL A 104 3.93 3.70 3.50
C VAL A 104 2.49 3.54 3.99
N LEU A 105 2.18 2.35 4.50
CA LEU A 105 0.86 2.11 5.08
C LEU A 105 0.80 2.73 6.47
N ILE A 106 -0.37 3.28 6.81
CA ILE A 106 -0.63 3.74 8.16
C ILE A 106 -1.47 2.67 8.83
N VAL A 107 -0.90 2.01 9.86
CA VAL A 107 -1.50 0.84 10.48
C VAL A 107 -1.56 1.04 12.00
N GLU A 108 -2.65 0.59 12.62
CA GLU A 108 -2.79 0.56 14.08
C GLU A 108 -3.49 -0.73 14.45
N ASP A 109 -2.89 -1.49 15.36
CA ASP A 109 -3.42 -2.79 15.79
C ASP A 109 -3.74 -3.71 14.61
N LYS A 110 -2.81 -3.77 13.65
CA LYS A 110 -2.92 -4.56 12.42
C LYS A 110 -4.02 -4.10 11.47
N LYS A 111 -4.71 -3.02 11.80
CA LYS A 111 -5.77 -2.47 10.96
C LYS A 111 -5.25 -1.32 10.11
N LEU A 112 -5.68 -1.29 8.86
CA LEU A 112 -5.27 -0.26 7.92
C LEU A 112 -6.05 1.03 8.20
N LEU A 113 -5.32 2.13 8.44
CA LEU A 113 -5.91 3.46 8.61
C LEU A 113 -5.80 4.29 7.34
N GLY A 114 -4.78 4.03 6.52
CA GLY A 114 -4.59 4.78 5.30
C GLY A 114 -3.27 4.44 4.64
N ILE A 115 -2.95 5.18 3.60
CA ILE A 115 -1.69 5.04 2.88
C ILE A 115 -1.20 6.45 2.56
N VAL A 116 0.10 6.67 2.74
CA VAL A 116 0.72 7.95 2.45
C VAL A 116 1.86 7.74 1.47
N SER A 117 1.99 8.66 0.50
CA SER A 117 3.01 8.58 -0.54
C SER A 117 4.01 9.72 -0.39
N ILE A 118 5.17 9.57 -1.06
CA ILE A 118 6.14 10.65 -1.14
C ILE A 118 5.52 11.89 -1.79
N GLY A 119 4.60 11.70 -2.74
CA GLY A 119 3.88 12.81 -3.36
C GLY A 119 3.03 13.59 -2.36
N ASP A 120 2.40 12.89 -1.42
CA ASP A 120 1.60 13.53 -0.37
C ASP A 120 2.49 14.43 0.50
N VAL A 121 3.70 13.95 0.83
CA VAL A 121 4.66 14.72 1.62
C VAL A 121 5.11 15.97 0.86
N VAL A 122 5.45 15.80 -0.41
CA VAL A 122 5.89 16.93 -1.27
C VAL A 122 4.79 17.97 -1.37
N ASN A 123 3.57 17.56 -1.62
CA ASN A 123 2.43 18.48 -1.72
C ASN A 123 2.21 19.25 -0.41
N HIS A 124 2.40 18.59 0.72
CA HIS A 124 2.28 19.24 2.02
C HIS A 124 3.33 20.34 2.22
N ILE A 125 4.57 20.07 1.78
CA ILE A 125 5.67 21.03 1.91
C ILE A 125 5.44 22.25 1.01
N ILE A 126 4.93 22.03 -0.20
CA ILE A 126 4.69 23.09 -1.17
C ILE A 126 3.53 23.99 -0.73
N ASP A 127 2.49 23.42 -0.17
CA ASP A 127 1.33 24.17 0.32
C ASP A 127 1.67 24.98 1.57
#